data_36f902c3fa3b673003b87007c0861af5
#
_entry.id   36f902c3fa3b673003b87007c0861af5
#
_cell.length_a   1.000
_cell.length_b   1.000
_cell.length_c   1.000
_cell.angle_alpha   90.00
_cell.angle_beta   90.00
_cell.angle_gamma   90.00
#
_symmetry.space_group_name_H-M   'P 1'
#
loop_
_entity.id
_entity.type
_entity.pdbx_description
1 polymer ?
#
loop_
_entity_poly.entity_id
_entity_poly.type
_entity_poly.pdbx_seq_one_letter_code
_entity_poly.pdbx_strand_id
1 'polypeptide(L)'
;MKRMRLLSLLLALVLTATLFSACTKGTTGQTETTAKAQTTFATDNDNFKLSYTQSDSLDPFAAKTQNNQVLADLVFESLFDLDGSYTAQPNLATGYEFTNSTTLKVIVPSGLTFSDKSALTVADVVYSFEQAKNSPAYGSALQGIRSATAEDNNTVVFALRHPSPYGQNLLTFPIAKANAKGKYPIGSGRYRYKSTQNGPVLTANVTADFNPHITTIHLVNIAAADSIDNAVNIGNITYAYRDLSENSAKRMTATKKQINQNNLVYIGFNNRSGAFANAHLRKAVSLAVDRNALAKSAYAGYATAARSVYNPAFGLAASTRLFAEAADTAA
;
A
#
# COMPACT_ATOMS: atom_id res chain seq x y z
N MET A 1 -58.18 -20.70 41.20
CA MET A 1 -56.76 -21.09 41.34
C MET A 1 -56.39 -22.46 40.73
N LYS A 2 -57.23 -23.49 40.68
CA LYS A 2 -56.92 -24.79 40.12
C LYS A 2 -56.78 -24.78 38.54
N ARG A 3 -57.58 -23.94 37.85
CA ARG A 3 -57.53 -23.86 36.37
C ARG A 3 -56.27 -23.15 35.81
N MET A 4 -55.67 -22.22 36.52
CA MET A 4 -54.41 -21.55 36.13
C MET A 4 -53.17 -22.45 36.28
N ARG A 5 -53.19 -23.37 37.24
CA ARG A 5 -52.09 -24.33 37.44
C ARG A 5 -52.07 -25.44 36.39
N LEU A 6 -53.21 -25.80 35.80
CA LEU A 6 -53.28 -26.75 34.70
C LEU A 6 -52.78 -26.13 33.38
N LEU A 7 -53.04 -24.85 33.13
CA LEU A 7 -52.57 -24.16 31.94
C LEU A 7 -51.03 -23.97 31.94
N SER A 8 -50.44 -23.70 33.12
CA SER A 8 -48.96 -23.57 33.24
C SER A 8 -48.25 -24.92 33.12
N LEU A 9 -48.86 -26.02 33.50
CA LEU A 9 -48.32 -27.37 33.33
C LEU A 9 -48.37 -27.84 31.87
N LEU A 10 -49.44 -27.48 31.14
CA LEU A 10 -49.55 -27.76 29.70
C LEU A 10 -48.55 -26.95 28.86
N LEU A 11 -48.28 -25.69 29.22
CA LEU A 11 -47.31 -24.86 28.54
C LEU A 11 -45.85 -25.35 28.76
N ALA A 12 -45.55 -25.86 29.98
CA ALA A 12 -44.24 -26.45 30.27
C ALA A 12 -44.01 -27.78 29.54
N LEU A 13 -45.06 -28.59 29.32
CA LEU A 13 -44.95 -29.86 28.61
C LEU A 13 -44.70 -29.67 27.06
N VAL A 14 -45.25 -28.61 26.48
CA VAL A 14 -45.02 -28.27 25.05
C VAL A 14 -43.62 -27.76 24.82
N LEU A 15 -43.03 -27.01 25.78
CA LEU A 15 -41.64 -26.52 25.63
C LEU A 15 -40.57 -27.62 25.79
N THR A 16 -40.89 -28.72 26.53
CA THR A 16 -39.95 -29.83 26.71
C THR A 16 -39.95 -30.81 25.53
N ALA A 17 -41.04 -30.87 24.74
CA ALA A 17 -41.15 -31.76 23.59
C ALA A 17 -40.35 -31.31 22.35
N THR A 18 -39.93 -30.00 22.28
CA THR A 18 -39.15 -29.48 21.15
C THR A 18 -37.63 -29.62 21.31
N LEU A 19 -37.16 -30.11 22.48
CA LEU A 19 -35.72 -30.26 22.75
C LEU A 19 -35.16 -31.68 22.54
N PHE A 20 -35.99 -32.66 22.17
CA PHE A 20 -35.57 -34.06 22.02
C PHE A 20 -35.50 -34.59 20.56
N SER A 21 -35.60 -33.70 19.54
CA SER A 21 -35.54 -34.14 18.14
C SER A 21 -34.16 -33.95 17.49
N ALA A 22 -33.08 -33.84 18.25
CA ALA A 22 -31.75 -33.63 17.68
C ALA A 22 -30.72 -34.60 18.26
N CYS A 23 -30.95 -35.93 18.12
CA CYS A 23 -29.90 -36.96 18.23
C CYS A 23 -30.43 -38.31 17.73
N THR A 24 -30.36 -38.56 16.43
CA THR A 24 -30.23 -39.90 15.90
C THR A 24 -28.97 -39.96 15.04
N LYS A 25 -28.00 -40.70 15.55
CA LYS A 25 -26.81 -41.12 14.80
C LYS A 25 -27.24 -41.99 13.61
N GLY A 26 -26.94 -41.51 12.42
CA GLY A 26 -26.89 -42.33 11.20
C GLY A 26 -25.47 -42.21 10.63
N THR A 27 -24.72 -43.28 10.75
CA THR A 27 -23.37 -43.44 10.17
C THR A 27 -23.49 -43.66 8.66
N THR A 28 -23.20 -42.64 7.87
CA THR A 28 -22.76 -42.81 6.48
C THR A 28 -21.84 -41.66 6.15
N GLY A 29 -20.65 -41.99 5.66
CA GLY A 29 -19.59 -41.04 5.35
C GLY A 29 -20.06 -39.99 4.35
N GLN A 30 -20.02 -38.74 4.80
CA GLN A 30 -20.03 -37.58 3.93
C GLN A 30 -18.78 -36.78 4.24
N THR A 31 -17.96 -36.70 3.21
CA THR A 31 -16.85 -35.79 3.07
C THR A 31 -17.34 -34.40 3.44
N GLU A 32 -16.88 -33.86 4.56
CA GLU A 32 -17.09 -32.45 4.91
C GLU A 32 -16.36 -31.60 3.86
N THR A 33 -17.07 -31.21 2.84
CA THR A 33 -16.70 -30.08 2.01
C THR A 33 -16.94 -28.85 2.88
N THR A 34 -15.91 -28.37 3.52
CA THR A 34 -15.89 -27.04 4.13
C THR A 34 -16.23 -26.05 3.02
N ALA A 35 -17.49 -25.68 2.92
CA ALA A 35 -17.92 -24.55 2.12
C ALA A 35 -17.21 -23.33 2.72
N LYS A 36 -16.10 -22.92 2.10
CA LYS A 36 -15.56 -21.58 2.27
C LYS A 36 -16.74 -20.65 2.07
N ALA A 37 -17.12 -19.92 3.11
CA ALA A 37 -18.01 -18.79 2.97
C ALA A 37 -17.43 -17.91 1.88
N GLN A 38 -17.97 -18.03 0.69
CA GLN A 38 -17.70 -17.12 -0.41
C GLN A 38 -18.35 -15.81 0.03
N THR A 39 -17.54 -14.93 0.58
CA THR A 39 -17.94 -13.54 0.80
C THR A 39 -18.22 -12.99 -0.61
N THR A 40 -19.49 -13.06 -1.02
CA THR A 40 -19.97 -12.28 -2.14
C THR A 40 -19.79 -10.83 -1.72
N PHE A 41 -18.71 -10.21 -2.19
CA PHE A 41 -18.59 -8.75 -2.17
C PHE A 41 -19.82 -8.26 -2.91
N ALA A 42 -20.65 -7.46 -2.21
CA ALA A 42 -21.75 -6.80 -2.86
C ALA A 42 -21.16 -6.01 -4.03
N THR A 43 -21.48 -6.41 -5.23
CA THR A 43 -21.14 -5.74 -6.49
C THR A 43 -22.05 -4.53 -6.67
N ASP A 44 -22.27 -3.76 -5.61
CA ASP A 44 -23.00 -2.52 -5.67
C ASP A 44 -21.99 -1.44 -6.07
N ASN A 45 -22.01 -1.13 -7.37
CA ASN A 45 -21.12 -0.17 -8.02
C ASN A 45 -21.09 1.19 -7.32
N ASP A 46 -22.11 1.51 -6.51
CA ASP A 46 -22.27 2.81 -5.85
C ASP A 46 -21.82 2.82 -4.39
N ASN A 47 -21.37 1.69 -3.83
CA ASN A 47 -21.03 1.57 -2.41
C ASN A 47 -19.54 1.38 -2.09
N PHE A 48 -18.66 1.47 -3.08
CA PHE A 48 -17.23 1.38 -2.78
C PHE A 48 -16.71 2.68 -2.16
N LYS A 49 -16.16 2.58 -0.95
CA LYS A 49 -15.76 3.72 -0.13
C LYS A 49 -14.32 3.59 0.34
N LEU A 50 -13.53 4.64 0.12
CA LEU A 50 -12.17 4.76 0.64
C LEU A 50 -12.08 5.93 1.63
N SER A 51 -11.14 5.84 2.56
CA SER A 51 -10.82 6.95 3.44
C SER A 51 -9.99 8.02 2.74
N TYR A 52 -10.20 9.28 3.12
CA TYR A 52 -9.30 10.39 2.84
C TYR A 52 -9.24 11.32 4.05
N THR A 53 -8.25 12.18 4.11
CA THR A 53 -8.13 13.21 5.15
C THR A 53 -8.37 14.57 4.52
N GLN A 54 -9.52 15.18 4.85
CA GLN A 54 -9.98 16.43 4.25
C GLN A 54 -9.09 17.64 4.54
N SER A 55 -8.40 17.64 5.70
CA SER A 55 -7.48 18.69 6.11
C SER A 55 -6.10 18.58 5.46
N ASP A 56 -5.85 17.52 4.70
CA ASP A 56 -4.61 17.29 3.97
C ASP A 56 -4.83 17.42 2.45
N SER A 57 -3.74 17.61 1.72
CA SER A 57 -3.78 17.76 0.27
C SER A 57 -4.12 16.44 -0.44
N LEU A 58 -4.85 16.55 -1.56
CA LEU A 58 -5.01 15.47 -2.54
C LEU A 58 -3.99 15.56 -3.69
N ASP A 59 -3.12 16.58 -3.66
CA ASP A 59 -1.95 16.65 -4.54
C ASP A 59 -0.93 15.59 -4.11
N PRO A 60 -0.50 14.68 -5.00
CA PRO A 60 0.38 13.56 -4.65
C PRO A 60 1.74 14.03 -4.11
N PHE A 61 2.18 15.24 -4.48
CA PHE A 61 3.46 15.79 -4.02
C PHE A 61 3.37 16.53 -2.68
N ALA A 62 2.16 16.94 -2.28
CA ALA A 62 1.92 17.68 -1.05
C ALA A 62 1.22 16.86 0.05
N ALA A 63 0.63 15.71 -0.31
CA ALA A 63 -0.05 14.80 0.61
C ALA A 63 0.91 14.26 1.70
N LYS A 64 0.50 14.38 2.95
CA LYS A 64 1.26 13.95 4.13
C LYS A 64 0.67 12.71 4.78
N THR A 65 -0.64 12.54 4.69
CA THR A 65 -1.35 11.41 5.29
C THR A 65 -1.34 10.21 4.36
N GLN A 66 -1.18 9.01 4.93
CA GLN A 66 -1.24 7.76 4.18
C GLN A 66 -2.55 7.60 3.41
N ASN A 67 -3.68 8.04 3.99
CA ASN A 67 -4.97 7.99 3.31
C ASN A 67 -4.96 8.71 1.96
N ASN A 68 -4.37 9.92 1.90
CA ASN A 68 -4.34 10.68 0.66
C ASN A 68 -3.23 10.22 -0.29
N GLN A 69 -2.10 9.72 0.24
CA GLN A 69 -1.02 9.15 -0.56
C GLN A 69 -1.47 7.89 -1.33
N VAL A 70 -2.24 7.01 -0.69
CA VAL A 70 -2.75 5.77 -1.32
C VAL A 70 -3.72 6.08 -2.47
N LEU A 71 -4.44 7.21 -2.43
CA LEU A 71 -5.32 7.61 -3.52
C LEU A 71 -4.55 8.01 -4.78
N ALA A 72 -3.28 8.39 -4.65
CA ALA A 72 -2.45 8.78 -5.79
C ALA A 72 -2.30 7.65 -6.81
N ASP A 73 -2.17 6.39 -6.37
CA ASP A 73 -2.02 5.23 -7.25
C ASP A 73 -3.26 4.94 -8.12
N LEU A 74 -4.41 5.50 -7.75
CA LEU A 74 -5.64 5.40 -8.55
C LEU A 74 -5.77 6.52 -9.59
N VAL A 75 -5.18 7.68 -9.31
CA VAL A 75 -5.38 8.91 -10.09
C VAL A 75 -4.21 9.22 -11.01
N PHE A 76 -3.01 8.77 -10.65
CA PHE A 76 -1.79 9.04 -11.39
C PHE A 76 -1.12 7.73 -11.80
N GLU A 77 -0.42 7.77 -12.89
CA GLU A 77 0.50 6.73 -13.33
C GLU A 77 1.93 7.22 -13.15
N SER A 78 2.85 6.29 -13.06
CA SER A 78 4.29 6.52 -13.00
C SER A 78 4.96 6.14 -14.31
N LEU A 79 6.25 6.45 -14.49
CA LEU A 79 7.01 5.99 -15.65
C LEU A 79 7.21 4.47 -15.63
N PHE A 80 7.49 3.93 -14.44
CA PHE A 80 7.67 2.50 -14.20
C PHE A 80 6.95 2.10 -12.91
N ASP A 81 6.43 0.88 -12.89
CA ASP A 81 5.98 0.21 -11.67
C ASP A 81 7.02 -0.80 -11.22
N LEU A 82 7.00 -1.20 -9.94
CA LEU A 82 7.86 -2.27 -9.43
C LEU A 82 7.04 -3.56 -9.27
N ASP A 83 7.57 -4.65 -9.81
CA ASP A 83 7.01 -5.97 -9.54
C ASP A 83 7.35 -6.50 -8.14
N GLY A 84 6.89 -7.71 -7.80
CA GLY A 84 7.13 -8.32 -6.49
C GLY A 84 8.59 -8.62 -6.17
N SER A 85 9.51 -8.54 -7.17
CA SER A 85 10.96 -8.67 -7.00
C SER A 85 11.69 -7.32 -7.04
N TYR A 86 10.95 -6.23 -7.01
CA TYR A 86 11.46 -4.85 -7.13
C TYR A 86 12.17 -4.57 -8.45
N THR A 87 11.74 -5.22 -9.53
CA THR A 87 12.22 -4.95 -10.89
C THR A 87 11.25 -3.97 -11.55
N ALA A 88 11.82 -2.90 -12.17
CA ALA A 88 11.02 -1.90 -12.88
C ALA A 88 10.35 -2.50 -14.11
N GLN A 89 9.04 -2.36 -14.17
CA GLN A 89 8.19 -2.72 -15.30
C GLN A 89 7.71 -1.45 -15.99
N PRO A 90 7.73 -1.37 -17.33
CA PRO A 90 7.21 -0.22 -18.07
C PRO A 90 5.74 0.06 -17.72
N ASN A 91 5.39 1.36 -17.51
CA ASN A 91 4.02 1.83 -17.37
C ASN A 91 3.76 2.98 -18.36
N LEU A 92 3.95 4.27 -18.02
CA LEU A 92 3.89 5.35 -19.01
C LEU A 92 5.10 5.34 -19.94
N ALA A 93 6.28 4.96 -19.45
CA ALA A 93 7.45 4.76 -20.29
C ALA A 93 7.36 3.42 -21.04
N THR A 94 7.90 3.37 -22.26
CA THR A 94 8.01 2.13 -23.04
C THR A 94 9.37 1.44 -22.87
N GLY A 95 10.37 2.13 -22.35
CA GLY A 95 11.70 1.58 -22.12
C GLY A 95 12.69 2.62 -21.59
N TYR A 96 13.88 2.14 -21.34
CA TYR A 96 14.98 2.98 -20.87
C TYR A 96 16.34 2.47 -21.40
N GLU A 97 17.33 3.35 -21.38
CA GLU A 97 18.71 3.04 -21.77
C GLU A 97 19.69 3.80 -20.86
N PHE A 98 20.73 3.13 -20.39
CA PHE A 98 21.88 3.77 -19.77
C PHE A 98 22.91 4.13 -20.84
N THR A 99 23.07 5.41 -21.16
CA THR A 99 24.10 5.88 -22.09
C THR A 99 25.50 5.90 -21.45
N ASN A 100 25.56 5.99 -20.14
CA ASN A 100 26.72 5.77 -19.29
C ASN A 100 26.25 5.44 -17.85
N SER A 101 27.18 5.20 -16.93
CA SER A 101 26.88 4.75 -15.58
C SER A 101 26.02 5.73 -14.73
N THR A 102 25.87 6.98 -15.16
CA THR A 102 25.13 8.04 -14.44
C THR A 102 24.09 8.75 -15.30
N THR A 103 23.86 8.32 -16.53
CA THR A 103 22.89 8.94 -17.44
C THR A 103 21.90 7.90 -17.92
N LEU A 104 20.64 8.09 -17.53
CA LEU A 104 19.51 7.22 -17.85
C LEU A 104 18.56 7.97 -18.79
N LYS A 105 18.39 7.48 -20.00
CA LYS A 105 17.36 7.94 -20.94
C LYS A 105 16.11 7.10 -20.78
N VAL A 106 14.96 7.74 -20.76
CA VAL A 106 13.63 7.11 -20.62
C VAL A 106 12.76 7.54 -21.80
N ILE A 107 12.15 6.56 -22.46
CA ILE A 107 11.32 6.78 -23.64
C ILE A 107 9.85 6.87 -23.20
N VAL A 108 9.25 8.04 -23.45
CA VAL A 108 7.84 8.35 -23.20
C VAL A 108 7.14 8.46 -24.56
N PRO A 109 6.22 7.55 -24.91
CA PRO A 109 5.61 7.56 -26.23
C PRO A 109 4.70 8.78 -26.41
N SER A 110 4.53 9.22 -27.65
CA SER A 110 3.54 10.24 -28.00
C SER A 110 2.10 9.68 -27.93
N GLY A 111 1.12 10.55 -27.79
CA GLY A 111 -0.29 10.17 -27.78
C GLY A 111 -0.86 9.84 -26.39
N LEU A 112 -0.04 9.84 -25.34
CA LEU A 112 -0.52 9.76 -23.97
C LEU A 112 -1.41 10.95 -23.61
N THR A 113 -2.45 10.72 -22.80
CA THR A 113 -3.38 11.78 -22.38
C THR A 113 -3.67 11.71 -20.91
N PHE A 114 -3.87 12.87 -20.30
CA PHE A 114 -4.45 13.00 -18.98
C PHE A 114 -5.95 12.68 -18.97
N SER A 115 -6.52 12.56 -17.78
CA SER A 115 -7.95 12.30 -17.58
C SER A 115 -8.88 13.39 -18.11
N ASP A 116 -8.37 14.59 -18.36
CA ASP A 116 -9.07 15.70 -19.01
C ASP A 116 -8.90 15.72 -20.55
N LYS A 117 -8.28 14.69 -21.12
CA LYS A 117 -8.00 14.52 -22.56
C LYS A 117 -6.93 15.45 -23.13
N SER A 118 -6.27 16.25 -22.32
CA SER A 118 -5.07 16.97 -22.75
C SER A 118 -3.88 16.03 -22.94
N ALA A 119 -2.93 16.39 -23.81
CA ALA A 119 -1.73 15.62 -24.02
C ALA A 119 -0.85 15.55 -22.76
N LEU A 120 -0.32 14.36 -22.45
CA LEU A 120 0.76 14.15 -21.50
C LEU A 120 2.08 14.16 -22.27
N THR A 121 3.02 14.99 -21.84
CA THR A 121 4.27 15.23 -22.54
C THR A 121 5.48 15.04 -21.63
N VAL A 122 6.67 14.99 -22.22
CA VAL A 122 7.94 14.94 -21.46
C VAL A 122 8.11 16.15 -20.53
N ALA A 123 7.50 17.30 -20.84
CA ALA A 123 7.51 18.47 -19.96
C ALA A 123 6.75 18.21 -18.65
N ASP A 124 5.65 17.44 -18.70
CA ASP A 124 4.90 17.03 -17.50
C ASP A 124 5.71 16.05 -16.65
N VAL A 125 6.51 15.19 -17.29
CA VAL A 125 7.44 14.28 -16.58
C VAL A 125 8.51 15.07 -15.84
N VAL A 126 9.15 16.04 -16.50
CA VAL A 126 10.17 16.90 -15.88
C VAL A 126 9.56 17.72 -14.74
N TYR A 127 8.40 18.32 -14.94
CA TYR A 127 7.66 19.03 -13.90
C TYR A 127 7.39 18.11 -12.69
N SER A 128 6.84 16.92 -12.93
CA SER A 128 6.50 15.96 -11.88
C SER A 128 7.73 15.51 -11.10
N PHE A 129 8.86 15.30 -11.76
CA PHE A 129 10.13 14.99 -11.08
C PHE A 129 10.56 16.10 -10.13
N GLU A 130 10.51 17.37 -10.55
CA GLU A 130 10.90 18.49 -9.69
C GLU A 130 9.94 18.66 -8.50
N GLN A 131 8.63 18.38 -8.67
CA GLN A 131 7.69 18.34 -7.56
C GLN A 131 7.97 17.15 -6.62
N ALA A 132 8.14 15.96 -7.17
CA ALA A 132 8.38 14.74 -6.40
C ALA A 132 9.68 14.81 -5.59
N LYS A 133 10.74 15.40 -6.11
CA LYS A 133 12.02 15.61 -5.45
C LYS A 133 11.92 16.42 -4.15
N ASN A 134 10.95 17.33 -4.07
CA ASN A 134 10.66 18.16 -2.90
C ASN A 134 9.49 17.63 -2.06
N SER A 135 8.89 16.53 -2.45
CA SER A 135 7.73 15.93 -1.79
C SER A 135 8.11 15.19 -0.51
N PRO A 136 7.28 15.24 0.54
CA PRO A 136 7.46 14.40 1.73
C PRO A 136 7.36 12.91 1.43
N ALA A 137 6.61 12.50 0.40
CA ALA A 137 6.41 11.10 0.03
C ALA A 137 7.56 10.52 -0.81
N TYR A 138 8.11 11.30 -1.76
CA TYR A 138 9.02 10.79 -2.79
C TYR A 138 10.45 11.34 -2.69
N GLY A 139 10.64 12.50 -2.06
CA GLY A 139 11.91 13.23 -2.07
C GLY A 139 13.10 12.43 -1.53
N SER A 140 12.89 11.63 -0.50
CA SER A 140 13.93 10.77 0.07
C SER A 140 14.43 9.72 -0.93
N ALA A 141 13.52 9.05 -1.66
CA ALA A 141 13.86 8.04 -2.67
C ALA A 141 14.58 8.65 -3.87
N LEU A 142 14.22 9.89 -4.25
CA LEU A 142 14.78 10.58 -5.41
C LEU A 142 16.13 11.28 -5.17
N GLN A 143 16.69 11.23 -3.97
CA GLN A 143 18.00 11.82 -3.68
C GLN A 143 19.14 11.31 -4.57
N GLY A 144 19.01 10.08 -5.08
CA GLY A 144 19.96 9.49 -6.01
C GLY A 144 19.96 10.12 -7.43
N ILE A 145 18.93 10.91 -7.77
CA ILE A 145 18.80 11.59 -9.06
C ILE A 145 19.10 13.08 -8.90
N ARG A 146 19.94 13.61 -9.77
CA ARG A 146 20.33 15.03 -9.75
C ARG A 146 19.31 15.89 -10.46
N SER A 147 18.95 15.52 -11.68
CA SER A 147 18.07 16.27 -12.57
C SER A 147 17.35 15.38 -13.58
N ALA A 148 16.23 15.89 -14.09
CA ALA A 148 15.53 15.38 -15.26
C ALA A 148 15.47 16.51 -16.30
N THR A 149 15.71 16.19 -17.57
CA THR A 149 15.64 17.15 -18.70
C THR A 149 15.01 16.47 -19.91
N ALA A 150 14.15 17.19 -20.64
CA ALA A 150 13.65 16.73 -21.91
C ALA A 150 14.78 16.84 -22.96
N GLU A 151 15.10 15.76 -23.65
CA GLU A 151 16.04 15.75 -24.75
C GLU A 151 15.33 16.06 -26.08
N ASP A 152 14.15 15.48 -26.25
CA ASP A 152 13.26 15.69 -27.38
C ASP A 152 11.78 15.50 -26.91
N ASN A 153 10.85 15.35 -27.86
CA ASN A 153 9.42 15.21 -27.54
C ASN A 153 9.03 13.87 -26.89
N ASN A 154 9.93 12.89 -26.90
CA ASN A 154 9.68 11.52 -26.46
C ASN A 154 10.72 11.01 -25.46
N THR A 155 11.77 11.77 -25.18
CA THR A 155 12.89 11.30 -24.37
C THR A 155 13.14 12.24 -23.20
N VAL A 156 13.17 11.67 -21.99
CA VAL A 156 13.60 12.35 -20.76
C VAL A 156 14.92 11.75 -20.30
N VAL A 157 15.90 12.62 -20.04
CA VAL A 157 17.22 12.24 -19.53
C VAL A 157 17.29 12.51 -18.04
N PHE A 158 17.53 11.46 -17.26
CA PHE A 158 17.77 11.54 -15.82
C PHE A 158 19.28 11.43 -15.55
N ALA A 159 19.83 12.43 -14.84
CA ALA A 159 21.23 12.40 -14.39
C ALA A 159 21.30 11.87 -12.96
N LEU A 160 21.96 10.73 -12.76
CA LEU A 160 22.20 10.14 -11.45
C LEU A 160 23.36 10.84 -10.73
N ARG A 161 23.34 10.87 -9.40
CA ARG A 161 24.45 11.39 -8.58
C ARG A 161 25.61 10.42 -8.49
N HIS A 162 25.30 9.12 -8.51
CA HIS A 162 26.25 8.03 -8.42
C HIS A 162 25.86 6.94 -9.42
N PRO A 163 26.81 6.16 -9.93
CA PRO A 163 26.50 4.99 -10.76
C PRO A 163 25.53 4.05 -10.06
N SER A 164 24.44 3.70 -10.73
CA SER A 164 23.45 2.74 -10.24
C SER A 164 22.83 1.98 -11.40
N PRO A 165 22.90 0.65 -11.43
CA PRO A 165 22.21 -0.15 -12.44
C PRO A 165 20.69 -0.22 -12.21
N TYR A 166 20.19 0.36 -11.11
CA TYR A 166 18.78 0.35 -10.69
C TYR A 166 18.16 1.76 -10.70
N GLY A 167 18.73 2.71 -11.45
CA GLY A 167 18.24 4.08 -11.50
C GLY A 167 16.78 4.18 -11.97
N GLN A 168 16.33 3.30 -12.87
CA GLN A 168 14.95 3.22 -13.34
C GLN A 168 13.96 2.84 -12.23
N ASN A 169 14.39 2.08 -11.22
CA ASN A 169 13.54 1.70 -10.07
C ASN A 169 13.13 2.89 -9.19
N LEU A 170 13.78 4.03 -9.35
CA LEU A 170 13.45 5.27 -8.64
C LEU A 170 12.35 6.07 -9.35
N LEU A 171 11.97 5.72 -10.58
CA LEU A 171 11.05 6.47 -11.43
C LEU A 171 9.58 6.00 -11.25
N THR A 172 9.19 5.73 -10.01
CA THR A 172 7.86 5.29 -9.59
C THR A 172 7.01 6.42 -9.00
N PHE A 173 7.46 7.67 -9.11
CA PHE A 173 6.69 8.83 -8.67
C PHE A 173 5.56 9.15 -9.65
N PRO A 174 4.44 9.73 -9.17
CA PRO A 174 3.28 10.04 -10.01
C PRO A 174 3.61 11.12 -11.05
N ILE A 175 3.05 10.97 -12.26
CA ILE A 175 3.10 11.99 -13.30
C ILE A 175 1.80 12.78 -13.27
N ALA A 176 1.90 14.08 -12.97
CA ALA A 176 0.78 15.00 -12.89
C ALA A 176 0.89 16.09 -13.95
N LYS A 177 -0.28 16.57 -14.39
CA LYS A 177 -0.35 17.67 -15.36
C LYS A 177 0.27 18.94 -14.80
N ALA A 178 1.27 19.47 -15.50
CA ALA A 178 1.91 20.72 -15.15
C ALA A 178 0.91 21.88 -15.18
N ASN A 179 1.00 22.77 -14.19
CA ASN A 179 0.18 23.98 -14.10
C ASN A 179 -1.34 23.73 -14.24
N ALA A 180 -1.83 22.57 -13.78
CA ALA A 180 -3.25 22.26 -13.80
C ALA A 180 -4.05 23.32 -13.01
N LYS A 181 -5.10 23.86 -13.66
CA LYS A 181 -6.03 24.79 -13.01
C LYS A 181 -7.23 24.00 -12.50
N GLY A 182 -7.58 24.15 -11.23
CA GLY A 182 -8.74 23.50 -10.66
C GLY A 182 -8.55 23.13 -9.19
N LYS A 183 -9.61 22.56 -8.59
CA LYS A 183 -9.61 22.17 -7.18
C LYS A 183 -8.77 20.92 -6.92
N TYR A 184 -8.65 20.05 -7.92
CA TYR A 184 -7.98 18.77 -7.81
C TYR A 184 -6.87 18.63 -8.85
N PRO A 185 -5.78 17.94 -8.52
CA PRO A 185 -4.73 17.64 -9.49
C PRO A 185 -5.25 16.69 -10.56
N ILE A 186 -4.63 16.73 -11.74
CA ILE A 186 -5.01 15.96 -12.93
C ILE A 186 -3.91 14.95 -13.22
N GLY A 187 -4.27 13.67 -13.23
CA GLY A 187 -3.41 12.54 -13.59
C GLY A 187 -3.94 11.81 -14.81
N SER A 188 -3.22 10.78 -15.23
CA SER A 188 -3.55 9.86 -16.33
C SER A 188 -4.13 8.53 -15.85
N GLY A 189 -4.23 8.32 -14.53
CA GLY A 189 -4.60 7.06 -13.92
C GLY A 189 -6.02 6.59 -14.20
N ARG A 190 -6.34 5.43 -13.67
CA ARG A 190 -7.61 4.72 -13.88
C ARG A 190 -8.82 5.49 -13.37
N TYR A 191 -8.64 6.39 -12.41
CA TYR A 191 -9.69 7.23 -11.83
C TYR A 191 -9.27 8.70 -11.84
N ARG A 192 -10.24 9.59 -11.69
CA ARG A 192 -10.04 11.03 -11.55
C ARG A 192 -10.90 11.59 -10.43
N TYR A 193 -10.43 12.64 -9.77
CA TYR A 193 -11.21 13.37 -8.78
C TYR A 193 -12.39 14.11 -9.42
N LYS A 194 -13.55 14.07 -8.76
CA LYS A 194 -14.73 14.85 -9.11
C LYS A 194 -15.34 15.44 -7.84
N SER A 195 -15.73 16.72 -7.88
CA SER A 195 -16.47 17.36 -6.80
C SER A 195 -17.94 16.99 -6.88
N THR A 196 -18.54 16.65 -5.73
CA THR A 196 -19.99 16.48 -5.58
C THR A 196 -20.48 17.32 -4.41
N GLN A 197 -21.81 17.41 -4.22
CA GLN A 197 -22.41 18.07 -3.06
C GLN A 197 -22.03 17.40 -1.74
N ASN A 198 -21.79 16.07 -1.77
CA ASN A 198 -21.45 15.25 -0.61
C ASN A 198 -19.93 15.08 -0.41
N GLY A 199 -19.10 15.86 -1.10
CA GLY A 199 -17.65 15.79 -1.03
C GLY A 199 -17.00 15.23 -2.31
N PRO A 200 -15.69 14.96 -2.27
CA PRO A 200 -14.98 14.41 -3.41
C PRO A 200 -15.33 12.95 -3.64
N VAL A 201 -15.32 12.54 -4.89
CA VAL A 201 -15.38 11.15 -5.32
C VAL A 201 -14.28 10.89 -6.35
N LEU A 202 -13.94 9.64 -6.57
CA LEU A 202 -13.16 9.22 -7.73
C LEU A 202 -14.11 8.60 -8.75
N THR A 203 -14.03 9.05 -10.00
CA THR A 203 -14.79 8.46 -11.11
C THR A 203 -13.85 7.78 -12.09
N ALA A 204 -14.24 6.61 -12.59
CA ALA A 204 -13.43 5.86 -13.54
C ALA A 204 -13.18 6.62 -14.84
N ASN A 205 -11.95 6.52 -15.35
CA ASN A 205 -11.58 6.94 -16.70
C ASN A 205 -11.78 5.74 -17.65
N VAL A 206 -13.03 5.49 -18.03
CA VAL A 206 -13.36 4.37 -18.90
C VAL A 206 -12.70 4.52 -20.26
N THR A 207 -11.97 3.48 -20.68
CA THR A 207 -11.31 3.34 -21.99
C THR A 207 -11.63 1.96 -22.57
N ALA A 208 -11.15 1.66 -23.78
CA ALA A 208 -11.31 0.33 -24.38
C ALA A 208 -10.63 -0.76 -23.52
N ASP A 209 -9.49 -0.42 -22.88
CA ASP A 209 -8.68 -1.35 -22.09
C ASP A 209 -9.04 -1.32 -20.58
N PHE A 210 -9.83 -0.34 -20.15
CA PHE A 210 -10.24 -0.21 -18.75
C PHE A 210 -11.73 0.10 -18.63
N ASN A 211 -12.51 -0.94 -18.36
CA ASN A 211 -13.94 -0.85 -18.07
C ASN A 211 -14.24 -1.54 -16.72
N PRO A 212 -14.05 -0.85 -15.58
CA PRO A 212 -14.19 -1.47 -14.27
C PRO A 212 -15.63 -1.63 -13.84
N HIS A 213 -15.90 -2.61 -12.98
CA HIS A 213 -17.18 -2.75 -12.29
C HIS A 213 -17.44 -1.60 -11.30
N ILE A 214 -16.38 -1.08 -10.66
CA ILE A 214 -16.48 0.06 -9.74
C ILE A 214 -16.24 1.33 -10.55
N THR A 215 -17.30 2.03 -10.92
CA THR A 215 -17.22 3.26 -11.71
C THR A 215 -17.08 4.52 -10.86
N THR A 216 -17.51 4.45 -9.61
CA THR A 216 -17.41 5.55 -8.64
C THR A 216 -16.89 5.03 -7.30
N ILE A 217 -15.92 5.73 -6.72
CA ILE A 217 -15.37 5.48 -5.39
C ILE A 217 -15.70 6.69 -4.52
N HIS A 218 -16.48 6.51 -3.47
CA HIS A 218 -16.79 7.55 -2.51
C HIS A 218 -15.64 7.77 -1.53
N LEU A 219 -15.28 9.04 -1.30
CA LEU A 219 -14.23 9.38 -0.35
C LEU A 219 -14.84 9.82 0.97
N VAL A 220 -14.56 9.06 2.03
CA VAL A 220 -15.05 9.31 3.39
C VAL A 220 -13.97 10.00 4.19
N ASN A 221 -14.27 11.17 4.76
CA ASN A 221 -13.31 11.88 5.59
C ASN A 221 -13.06 11.15 6.91
N ILE A 222 -11.81 10.67 7.10
CA ILE A 222 -11.34 10.06 8.36
C ILE A 222 -10.02 10.73 8.71
N ALA A 223 -10.07 11.67 9.65
CA ALA A 223 -8.89 12.46 10.02
C ALA A 223 -7.89 11.69 10.91
N ALA A 224 -8.40 10.78 11.77
CA ALA A 224 -7.56 10.05 12.71
C ALA A 224 -7.23 8.66 12.17
N ALA A 225 -5.94 8.34 12.06
CA ALA A 225 -5.46 7.07 11.52
C ALA A 225 -5.93 5.84 12.34
N ASP A 226 -6.08 5.97 13.65
CA ASP A 226 -6.59 4.93 14.56
C ASP A 226 -8.09 4.65 14.38
N SER A 227 -8.84 5.57 13.77
CA SER A 227 -10.26 5.40 13.47
C SER A 227 -10.54 4.58 12.20
N ILE A 228 -9.53 4.30 11.37
CA ILE A 228 -9.69 3.55 10.12
C ILE A 228 -10.15 2.12 10.38
N ASP A 229 -9.55 1.44 11.35
CA ASP A 229 -9.88 0.04 11.67
C ASP A 229 -11.35 -0.07 12.11
N ASN A 230 -11.83 0.89 12.92
CA ASN A 230 -13.23 0.94 13.31
C ASN A 230 -14.15 1.25 12.12
N ALA A 231 -13.75 2.18 11.25
CA ALA A 231 -14.54 2.54 10.06
C ALA A 231 -14.72 1.37 9.09
N VAL A 232 -13.69 0.51 8.92
CA VAL A 232 -13.82 -0.75 8.16
C VAL A 232 -14.73 -1.74 8.88
N ASN A 233 -14.55 -1.92 10.19
CA ASN A 233 -15.32 -2.90 10.96
C ASN A 233 -16.82 -2.62 10.96
N ILE A 234 -17.24 -1.35 10.94
CA ILE A 234 -18.65 -0.94 10.87
C ILE A 234 -19.16 -0.70 9.45
N GLY A 235 -18.34 -0.93 8.41
CA GLY A 235 -18.73 -0.74 7.00
C GLY A 235 -18.84 0.72 6.54
N ASN A 236 -18.30 1.67 7.29
CA ASN A 236 -18.24 3.08 6.88
C ASN A 236 -17.31 3.29 5.68
N ILE A 237 -16.23 2.51 5.59
CA ILE A 237 -15.38 2.34 4.40
C ILE A 237 -15.29 0.86 4.06
N THR A 238 -15.10 0.55 2.77
CA THR A 238 -15.11 -0.83 2.26
C THR A 238 -13.72 -1.42 2.14
N TYR A 239 -12.69 -0.59 2.06
CA TYR A 239 -11.30 -1.01 1.95
C TYR A 239 -10.40 -0.01 2.67
N ALA A 240 -9.33 -0.50 3.28
CA ALA A 240 -8.26 0.31 3.84
C ALA A 240 -6.90 -0.36 3.61
N TYR A 241 -5.91 0.45 3.26
CA TYR A 241 -4.52 0.08 3.33
C TYR A 241 -3.96 0.45 4.70
N ARG A 242 -3.18 -0.46 5.30
CA ARG A 242 -2.55 -0.22 6.60
C ARG A 242 -1.09 -0.60 6.56
N ASP A 243 -0.23 0.35 6.84
CA ASP A 243 1.17 0.09 7.14
C ASP A 243 1.28 -0.47 8.57
N LEU A 244 1.82 -1.68 8.68
CA LEU A 244 1.99 -2.38 9.96
C LEU A 244 3.37 -2.18 10.58
N SER A 245 4.26 -1.41 9.95
CA SER A 245 5.61 -1.12 10.46
C SER A 245 5.59 -0.38 11.80
N GLU A 246 4.49 0.35 12.10
CA GLU A 246 4.29 1.07 13.36
C GLU A 246 3.43 0.30 14.39
N ASN A 247 3.22 -1.01 14.21
CA ASN A 247 2.47 -1.85 15.15
C ASN A 247 1.00 -1.44 15.39
N SER A 248 0.33 -0.84 14.40
CA SER A 248 -0.97 -0.19 14.58
C SER A 248 -2.21 -1.02 14.27
N ALA A 249 -2.10 -2.17 13.59
CA ALA A 249 -3.28 -2.89 13.05
C ALA A 249 -3.77 -4.07 13.88
N LYS A 250 -3.84 -3.95 15.19
CA LYS A 250 -4.19 -5.07 16.09
C LYS A 250 -5.68 -5.43 16.15
N ARG A 251 -6.58 -4.57 15.67
CA ARG A 251 -8.03 -4.67 15.96
C ARG A 251 -8.94 -4.85 14.73
N MET A 252 -8.39 -4.91 13.53
CA MET A 252 -9.22 -5.07 12.34
C MET A 252 -9.75 -6.51 12.24
N THR A 253 -11.08 -6.66 12.20
CA THR A 253 -11.76 -7.94 12.05
C THR A 253 -12.11 -8.27 10.59
N ALA A 254 -12.03 -7.29 9.69
CA ALA A 254 -12.26 -7.46 8.26
C ALA A 254 -11.31 -8.47 7.61
N THR A 255 -11.69 -9.02 6.47
CA THR A 255 -10.83 -9.88 5.64
C THR A 255 -9.56 -9.13 5.27
N LYS A 256 -8.40 -9.76 5.48
CA LYS A 256 -7.08 -9.15 5.26
C LYS A 256 -6.31 -9.87 4.16
N LYS A 257 -5.63 -9.08 3.33
CA LYS A 257 -4.56 -9.57 2.45
C LYS A 257 -3.26 -8.92 2.91
N GLN A 258 -2.31 -9.73 3.33
CA GLN A 258 -0.97 -9.26 3.70
C GLN A 258 -0.12 -9.11 2.44
N ILE A 259 0.59 -7.99 2.35
CA ILE A 259 1.60 -7.72 1.34
C ILE A 259 2.91 -7.34 2.04
N ASN A 260 4.02 -7.82 1.54
CA ASN A 260 5.33 -7.48 2.07
C ASN A 260 5.72 -6.07 1.58
N GLN A 261 6.17 -5.25 2.51
CA GLN A 261 6.66 -3.91 2.22
C GLN A 261 8.19 -3.87 2.19
N ASN A 262 8.75 -2.85 1.54
CA ASN A 262 10.19 -2.61 1.51
C ASN A 262 10.63 -1.69 2.67
N ASN A 263 10.11 -1.92 3.87
CA ASN A 263 10.47 -1.16 5.05
C ASN A 263 11.47 -1.94 5.91
N LEU A 264 12.58 -1.33 6.24
CA LEU A 264 13.58 -1.86 7.17
C LEU A 264 13.54 -1.08 8.48
N VAL A 265 13.21 -1.76 9.57
CA VAL A 265 13.33 -1.21 10.93
C VAL A 265 14.72 -1.60 11.47
N TYR A 266 15.48 -0.62 11.92
CA TYR A 266 16.87 -0.83 12.37
C TYR A 266 17.24 0.05 13.56
N ILE A 267 18.30 -0.36 14.26
CA ILE A 267 18.93 0.43 15.31
C ILE A 267 20.17 1.11 14.71
N GLY A 268 20.17 2.44 14.66
CA GLY A 268 21.33 3.23 14.24
C GLY A 268 22.25 3.56 15.40
N PHE A 269 23.54 3.35 15.24
CA PHE A 269 24.57 3.72 16.23
C PHE A 269 25.37 4.93 15.77
N ASN A 270 25.62 5.88 16.68
CA ASN A 270 26.65 6.88 16.44
C ASN A 270 28.03 6.22 16.56
N ASN A 271 28.67 5.96 15.42
CA ASN A 271 29.97 5.31 15.35
C ASN A 271 31.17 6.29 15.37
N ARG A 272 30.90 7.59 15.44
CA ARG A 272 31.96 8.63 15.45
C ARG A 272 32.42 8.99 16.85
N SER A 273 31.57 8.86 17.86
CA SER A 273 31.88 9.27 19.24
C SER A 273 31.10 8.43 20.27
N GLY A 274 31.55 8.46 21.53
CA GLY A 274 30.93 7.75 22.63
C GLY A 274 31.20 6.25 22.63
N ALA A 275 30.48 5.51 23.45
CA ALA A 275 30.67 4.07 23.63
C ALA A 275 30.54 3.26 22.33
N PHE A 276 29.65 3.68 21.44
CA PHE A 276 29.42 2.99 20.17
C PHE A 276 30.42 3.33 19.04
N ALA A 277 31.43 4.15 19.30
CA ALA A 277 32.62 4.21 18.45
C ALA A 277 33.34 2.86 18.40
N ASN A 278 33.26 2.08 19.50
CA ASN A 278 33.79 0.73 19.57
C ASN A 278 32.96 -0.26 18.73
N ALA A 279 33.61 -0.89 17.75
CA ALA A 279 32.95 -1.85 16.86
C ALA A 279 32.48 -3.15 17.59
N HIS A 280 33.24 -3.58 18.61
CA HIS A 280 32.87 -4.78 19.39
C HIS A 280 31.59 -4.55 20.18
N LEU A 281 31.40 -3.33 20.74
CA LEU A 281 30.16 -3.01 21.45
C LEU A 281 28.94 -3.01 20.50
N ARG A 282 29.08 -2.47 19.29
CA ARG A 282 28.02 -2.52 18.27
C ARG A 282 27.68 -3.97 17.88
N LYS A 283 28.73 -4.83 17.71
CA LYS A 283 28.56 -6.25 17.44
C LYS A 283 27.85 -6.96 18.60
N ALA A 284 28.25 -6.71 19.84
CA ALA A 284 27.64 -7.30 21.03
C ALA A 284 26.14 -6.97 21.11
N VAL A 285 25.74 -5.70 20.91
CA VAL A 285 24.31 -5.32 20.86
C VAL A 285 23.60 -6.04 19.72
N SER A 286 24.20 -6.14 18.52
CA SER A 286 23.61 -6.85 17.40
C SER A 286 23.36 -8.33 17.69
N LEU A 287 24.24 -8.99 18.42
CA LEU A 287 24.12 -10.39 18.82
C LEU A 287 23.10 -10.59 19.96
N ALA A 288 22.98 -9.61 20.86
CA ALA A 288 22.04 -9.66 21.98
C ALA A 288 20.57 -9.51 21.56
N VAL A 289 20.28 -8.98 20.34
CA VAL A 289 18.90 -8.77 19.87
C VAL A 289 18.36 -10.03 19.19
N ASP A 290 17.40 -10.69 19.84
CA ASP A 290 16.60 -11.74 19.20
C ASP A 290 15.58 -11.10 18.24
N ARG A 291 15.92 -11.08 16.95
CA ARG A 291 15.10 -10.46 15.89
C ARG A 291 13.79 -11.22 15.66
N ASN A 292 13.78 -12.55 15.85
CA ASN A 292 12.57 -13.34 15.68
C ASN A 292 11.58 -13.09 16.83
N ALA A 293 12.08 -13.05 18.07
CA ALA A 293 11.25 -12.70 19.23
C ALA A 293 10.70 -11.27 19.10
N LEU A 294 11.51 -10.32 18.64
CA LEU A 294 11.08 -8.94 18.40
C LEU A 294 9.99 -8.87 17.31
N ALA A 295 10.18 -9.53 16.15
CA ALA A 295 9.19 -9.60 15.09
C ALA A 295 7.85 -10.16 15.58
N LYS A 296 7.89 -11.21 16.41
CA LYS A 296 6.69 -11.83 16.98
C LYS A 296 6.01 -10.95 18.04
N SER A 297 6.77 -10.35 18.97
CA SER A 297 6.21 -9.62 20.11
C SER A 297 5.81 -8.19 19.76
N ALA A 298 6.69 -7.41 19.11
CA ALA A 298 6.44 -6.02 18.80
C ALA A 298 5.57 -5.82 17.55
N TYR A 299 5.71 -6.73 16.55
CA TYR A 299 5.00 -6.62 15.27
C TYR A 299 3.90 -7.67 15.09
N ALA A 300 3.53 -8.41 16.15
CA ALA A 300 2.48 -9.42 16.12
C ALA A 300 2.65 -10.48 14.98
N GLY A 301 3.89 -10.75 14.56
CA GLY A 301 4.21 -11.66 13.46
C GLY A 301 4.10 -11.05 12.05
N TYR A 302 3.79 -9.75 11.92
CA TYR A 302 3.73 -9.06 10.62
C TYR A 302 5.10 -8.60 10.10
N ALA A 303 6.17 -8.75 10.86
CA ALA A 303 7.53 -8.49 10.43
C ALA A 303 8.33 -9.79 10.27
N THR A 304 9.36 -9.73 9.46
CA THR A 304 10.35 -10.82 9.29
C THR A 304 11.70 -10.36 9.80
N ALA A 305 12.41 -11.23 10.50
CA ALA A 305 13.77 -10.95 10.98
C ALA A 305 14.69 -10.64 9.78
N ALA A 306 15.28 -9.45 9.77
CA ALA A 306 16.16 -9.02 8.69
C ALA A 306 17.52 -9.72 8.81
N ARG A 307 17.99 -10.32 7.71
CA ARG A 307 19.32 -10.95 7.58
C ARG A 307 20.34 -10.03 6.90
N SER A 308 19.85 -9.00 6.23
CA SER A 308 20.67 -8.00 5.55
C SER A 308 19.89 -6.69 5.47
N VAL A 309 20.51 -5.65 4.91
CA VAL A 309 19.85 -4.38 4.59
C VAL A 309 18.96 -4.46 3.36
N TYR A 310 19.03 -5.55 2.61
CA TYR A 310 18.22 -5.76 1.41
C TYR A 310 16.93 -6.50 1.72
N ASN A 311 15.84 -6.12 1.06
CA ASN A 311 14.61 -6.89 1.09
C ASN A 311 14.85 -8.30 0.55
N PRO A 312 14.33 -9.36 1.22
CA PRO A 312 14.51 -10.75 0.77
C PRO A 312 14.02 -11.05 -0.64
N ALA A 313 13.04 -10.29 -1.15
CA ALA A 313 12.54 -10.44 -2.51
C ALA A 313 13.51 -9.87 -3.58
N PHE A 314 14.46 -9.03 -3.18
CA PHE A 314 15.44 -8.47 -4.10
C PHE A 314 16.60 -9.46 -4.33
N GLY A 315 16.97 -9.69 -5.59
CA GLY A 315 17.93 -10.73 -5.97
C GLY A 315 19.28 -10.69 -5.24
N LEU A 316 19.77 -9.49 -4.85
CA LEU A 316 21.01 -9.33 -4.09
C LEU A 316 20.88 -9.84 -2.64
N ALA A 317 19.68 -9.96 -2.08
CA ALA A 317 19.49 -10.42 -0.71
C ALA A 317 19.90 -11.88 -0.51
N ALA A 318 19.79 -12.72 -1.54
CA ALA A 318 20.08 -14.15 -1.47
C ALA A 318 21.55 -14.46 -1.13
N SER A 319 22.48 -13.58 -1.53
CA SER A 319 23.93 -13.71 -1.32
C SER A 319 24.44 -12.97 -0.08
N THR A 320 23.59 -12.18 0.61
CA THR A 320 24.02 -11.29 1.69
C THR A 320 23.42 -11.70 3.02
N ARG A 321 24.21 -12.31 3.90
CA ARG A 321 23.84 -12.66 5.27
C ARG A 321 24.79 -11.98 6.24
N LEU A 322 24.42 -10.81 6.74
CA LEU A 322 25.25 -10.00 7.63
C LEU A 322 24.86 -10.12 9.10
N PHE A 323 23.64 -10.60 9.42
CA PHE A 323 23.11 -10.62 10.78
C PHE A 323 22.70 -12.03 11.21
N ALA A 324 22.90 -12.34 12.50
CA ALA A 324 22.35 -13.53 13.12
C ALA A 324 20.82 -13.46 13.18
N GLU A 325 20.13 -14.58 13.02
CA GLU A 325 18.66 -14.66 13.12
C GLU A 325 18.17 -14.62 14.56
N ALA A 326 18.86 -15.33 15.45
CA ALA A 326 18.58 -15.39 16.88
C ALA A 326 19.66 -14.67 17.68
N ALA A 327 19.34 -14.33 18.93
CA ALA A 327 20.31 -13.80 19.85
C ALA A 327 21.40 -14.84 20.13
N ASP A 328 22.64 -14.40 20.14
CA ASP A 328 23.78 -15.17 20.58
C ASP A 328 24.44 -14.42 21.75
N THR A 329 24.10 -14.83 22.95
CA THR A 329 24.60 -14.24 24.20
C THR A 329 25.93 -14.84 24.67
N ALA A 330 26.39 -15.88 23.99
CA ALA A 330 27.66 -16.55 24.31
C ALA A 330 28.85 -16.01 23.48
N ALA A 331 28.61 -15.15 22.49
CA ALA A 331 29.63 -14.54 21.64
C ALA A 331 30.18 -13.17 22.22
#